data_149cd85c1e276a2b32715ce259786412
#
_entry.id   149cd85c1e276a2b32715ce259786412
#
_cell.length_a   1.000
_cell.length_b   1.000
_cell.length_c   1.000
_cell.angle_alpha   90.00
_cell.angle_beta   90.00
_cell.angle_gamma   90.00
#
_symmetry.space_group_name_H-M   'P 1'
#
loop_
_entity.id
_entity.type
_entity.pdbx_description
1 polymer ?
#
loop_
_entity_poly.entity_id
_entity_poly.type
_entity_poly.pdbx_seq_one_letter_code
_entity_poly.pdbx_strand_id
1 'polypeptide(L)'
;MPEPVDPLHLLLIGAGPGVGAGVVRRFGREGFRSTLISRNETLEQLAPELRGEGLEIETVGADIEDLDGYRKTLERIFGAPGAPGVVVYNAALPDPDQILDTTVERLRTAHDVDVIGAVVAAQVAAPALRAAGGGTLLATSGGFADNPVPALASLSIGKAALRSAQTLIAAGVRDDGIHAATVTIAGAVKPGTDFDPNNIAELFWTAHTDSKDAWQTEYRFTGA
;
A
#
# COMPACT_ATOMS: atom_id res chain seq x y z
N MET A 1 -25.25 -9.18 -9.62
CA MET A 1 -24.61 -9.34 -8.27
C MET A 1 -23.19 -8.85 -8.44
N PRO A 2 -22.57 -8.18 -7.47
CA PRO A 2 -21.15 -7.89 -7.55
C PRO A 2 -20.38 -9.21 -7.70
N GLU A 3 -19.31 -9.18 -8.50
CA GLU A 3 -18.42 -10.33 -8.67
C GLU A 3 -17.74 -10.66 -7.35
N PRO A 4 -17.53 -11.96 -7.05
CA PRO A 4 -16.96 -12.36 -5.76
C PRO A 4 -15.52 -11.87 -5.62
N VAL A 5 -15.22 -11.31 -4.45
CA VAL A 5 -13.86 -10.99 -4.02
C VAL A 5 -13.12 -12.29 -3.69
N ASP A 6 -11.86 -12.38 -4.10
CA ASP A 6 -10.97 -13.47 -3.70
C ASP A 6 -10.20 -13.05 -2.44
N PRO A 7 -10.45 -13.70 -1.28
CA PRO A 7 -9.76 -13.34 -0.03
C PRO A 7 -8.26 -13.64 -0.05
N LEU A 8 -7.79 -14.50 -0.95
CA LEU A 8 -6.37 -14.83 -1.13
C LEU A 8 -5.73 -14.06 -2.30
N HIS A 9 -6.30 -12.91 -2.66
CA HIS A 9 -5.75 -12.03 -3.68
C HIS A 9 -5.26 -10.73 -3.04
N LEU A 10 -3.95 -10.48 -3.14
CA LEU A 10 -3.28 -9.25 -2.73
C LEU A 10 -3.15 -8.30 -3.92
N LEU A 11 -3.64 -7.06 -3.79
CA LEU A 11 -3.29 -5.96 -4.66
C LEU A 11 -2.21 -5.11 -3.99
N LEU A 12 -1.00 -5.12 -4.54
CA LEU A 12 0.09 -4.26 -4.12
C LEU A 12 0.23 -3.07 -5.06
N ILE A 13 -0.01 -1.86 -4.57
CA ILE A 13 0.11 -0.60 -5.30
C ILE A 13 1.39 0.11 -4.90
N GLY A 14 2.23 0.47 -5.86
CA GLY A 14 3.59 0.94 -5.63
C GLY A 14 4.55 -0.22 -5.38
N ALA A 15 4.47 -1.24 -6.25
CA ALA A 15 5.37 -2.37 -6.20
C ALA A 15 6.83 -1.94 -6.42
N GLY A 16 7.71 -2.40 -5.56
CA GLY A 16 9.15 -2.12 -5.62
C GLY A 16 9.95 -3.19 -4.88
N PRO A 17 11.28 -3.22 -5.06
CA PRO A 17 12.16 -4.29 -4.56
C PRO A 17 12.35 -4.29 -3.02
N GLY A 18 11.91 -3.24 -2.33
CA GLY A 18 11.99 -3.14 -0.87
C GLY A 18 10.77 -3.76 -0.17
N VAL A 19 10.08 -2.95 0.63
CA VAL A 19 8.91 -3.36 1.44
C VAL A 19 7.86 -4.08 0.58
N GLY A 20 7.57 -3.57 -0.63
CA GLY A 20 6.59 -4.18 -1.52
C GLY A 20 6.91 -5.63 -1.86
N ALA A 21 8.15 -5.94 -2.24
CA ALA A 21 8.59 -7.31 -2.52
C ALA A 21 8.50 -8.21 -1.26
N GLY A 22 8.90 -7.68 -0.09
CA GLY A 22 8.76 -8.37 1.18
C GLY A 22 7.31 -8.75 1.48
N VAL A 23 6.37 -7.82 1.30
CA VAL A 23 4.93 -8.07 1.48
C VAL A 23 4.44 -9.17 0.54
N VAL A 24 4.77 -9.10 -0.75
CA VAL A 24 4.39 -10.14 -1.72
C VAL A 24 4.92 -11.51 -1.32
N ARG A 25 6.18 -11.61 -0.91
CA ARG A 25 6.78 -12.86 -0.43
C ARG A 25 6.06 -13.39 0.82
N ARG A 26 5.75 -12.49 1.75
CA ARG A 26 5.09 -12.89 3.00
C ARG A 26 3.70 -13.45 2.74
N PHE A 27 2.88 -12.74 1.96
CA PHE A 27 1.53 -13.19 1.63
C PHE A 27 1.56 -14.43 0.72
N GLY A 28 2.50 -14.51 -0.21
CA GLY A 28 2.66 -15.67 -1.10
C GLY A 28 2.97 -16.97 -0.37
N ARG A 29 3.69 -16.94 0.77
CA ARG A 29 3.90 -18.12 1.63
C ARG A 29 2.60 -18.69 2.19
N GLU A 30 1.56 -17.88 2.28
CA GLU A 30 0.22 -18.28 2.74
C GLU A 30 -0.73 -18.59 1.57
N GLY A 31 -0.19 -18.71 0.36
CA GLY A 31 -0.97 -19.09 -0.83
C GLY A 31 -1.69 -17.93 -1.53
N PHE A 32 -1.34 -16.68 -1.21
CA PHE A 32 -1.91 -15.54 -1.93
C PHE A 32 -1.32 -15.42 -3.33
N ARG A 33 -2.19 -15.20 -4.32
CA ARG A 33 -1.78 -14.60 -5.59
C ARG A 33 -1.67 -13.09 -5.45
N SER A 34 -0.85 -12.44 -6.25
CA SER A 34 -0.63 -11.00 -6.14
C SER A 34 -0.75 -10.30 -7.48
N THR A 35 -1.52 -9.21 -7.51
CA THR A 35 -1.48 -8.23 -8.61
C THR A 35 -0.63 -7.04 -8.18
N LEU A 36 0.40 -6.74 -8.97
CA LEU A 36 1.34 -5.64 -8.72
C LEU A 36 1.01 -4.45 -9.61
N ILE A 37 0.78 -3.28 -9.02
CA ILE A 37 0.67 -2.01 -9.73
C ILE A 37 1.93 -1.19 -9.50
N SER A 38 2.57 -0.80 -10.59
CA SER A 38 3.69 0.17 -10.63
C SER A 38 3.89 0.64 -12.06
N ARG A 39 4.90 1.50 -12.28
CA ARG A 39 5.38 1.83 -13.61
C ARG A 39 6.01 0.61 -14.27
N ASN A 40 5.91 0.49 -15.59
CA ASN A 40 6.31 -0.72 -16.33
C ASN A 40 7.75 -1.13 -16.08
N GLU A 41 8.70 -0.20 -16.07
CA GLU A 41 10.13 -0.47 -15.84
C GLU A 41 10.39 -1.21 -14.51
N THR A 42 9.68 -0.83 -13.45
CA THR A 42 9.78 -1.50 -12.16
C THR A 42 9.21 -2.92 -12.22
N LEU A 43 8.07 -3.10 -12.89
CA LEU A 43 7.40 -4.39 -13.01
C LEU A 43 8.21 -5.38 -13.87
N GLU A 44 8.86 -4.91 -14.94
CA GLU A 44 9.71 -5.72 -15.82
C GLU A 44 10.92 -6.32 -15.09
N GLN A 45 11.41 -5.65 -14.06
CA GLN A 45 12.50 -6.15 -13.21
C GLN A 45 12.01 -7.04 -12.07
N LEU A 46 10.98 -6.60 -11.33
CA LEU A 46 10.54 -7.25 -10.11
C LEU A 46 9.72 -8.53 -10.35
N ALA A 47 8.80 -8.52 -11.34
CA ALA A 47 7.88 -9.63 -11.50
C ALA A 47 8.56 -10.95 -11.93
N PRO A 48 9.60 -10.96 -12.81
CA PRO A 48 10.32 -12.19 -13.11
C PRO A 48 11.04 -12.77 -11.89
N GLU A 49 11.61 -11.93 -11.02
CA GLU A 49 12.25 -12.37 -9.78
C GLU A 49 11.25 -13.11 -8.88
N LEU A 50 10.12 -12.47 -8.58
CA LEU A 50 9.09 -13.05 -7.71
C LEU A 50 8.46 -14.32 -8.30
N ARG A 51 8.22 -14.37 -9.62
CA ARG A 51 7.76 -15.59 -10.30
C ARG A 51 8.81 -16.71 -10.24
N GLY A 52 10.09 -16.36 -10.34
CA GLY A 52 11.21 -17.31 -10.18
C GLY A 52 11.28 -17.94 -8.79
N GLU A 53 10.73 -17.26 -7.77
CA GLU A 53 10.55 -17.78 -6.41
C GLU A 53 9.30 -18.67 -6.26
N GLY A 54 8.54 -18.89 -7.34
CA GLY A 54 7.32 -19.72 -7.33
C GLY A 54 6.05 -18.97 -6.93
N LEU A 55 6.08 -17.62 -6.89
CA LEU A 55 4.93 -16.82 -6.53
C LEU A 55 4.01 -16.57 -7.74
N GLU A 56 2.70 -16.56 -7.51
CA GLU A 56 1.70 -16.24 -8.52
C GLU A 56 1.56 -14.72 -8.65
N ILE A 57 2.09 -14.15 -9.73
CA ILE A 57 2.22 -12.70 -9.93
C ILE A 57 1.56 -12.27 -11.24
N GLU A 58 0.58 -11.39 -11.13
CA GLU A 58 0.06 -10.56 -12.21
C GLU A 58 0.63 -9.14 -12.13
N THR A 59 0.76 -8.47 -13.27
CA THR A 59 1.28 -7.09 -13.34
C THR A 59 0.34 -6.19 -14.11
N VAL A 60 0.15 -4.98 -13.60
CA VAL A 60 -0.63 -3.93 -14.24
C VAL A 60 0.18 -2.63 -14.20
N GLY A 61 0.59 -2.16 -15.38
CA GLY A 61 1.26 -0.87 -15.52
C GLY A 61 0.28 0.27 -15.27
N ALA A 62 0.59 1.13 -14.30
CA ALA A 62 -0.13 2.38 -14.07
C ALA A 62 0.79 3.42 -13.43
N ASP A 63 0.54 4.68 -13.77
CA ASP A 63 1.17 5.83 -13.13
C ASP A 63 0.16 6.50 -12.21
N ILE A 64 0.50 6.62 -10.94
CA ILE A 64 -0.37 7.23 -9.92
C ILE A 64 -0.41 8.76 -10.10
N GLU A 65 0.56 9.36 -10.76
CA GLU A 65 0.53 10.79 -11.11
C GLU A 65 -0.63 11.10 -12.07
N ASP A 66 -1.05 10.13 -12.90
CA ASP A 66 -2.32 10.17 -13.64
C ASP A 66 -3.44 9.54 -12.79
N LEU A 67 -4.00 10.31 -11.86
CA LEU A 67 -5.05 9.83 -10.95
C LEU A 67 -6.30 9.30 -11.68
N ASP A 68 -6.66 9.87 -12.84
CA ASP A 68 -7.83 9.42 -13.61
C ASP A 68 -7.57 8.06 -14.28
N GLY A 69 -6.41 7.87 -14.90
CA GLY A 69 -5.98 6.60 -15.47
C GLY A 69 -5.79 5.53 -14.39
N TYR A 70 -5.20 5.90 -13.26
CA TYR A 70 -5.06 5.03 -12.10
C TYR A 70 -6.41 4.58 -11.54
N ARG A 71 -7.37 5.49 -11.35
CA ARG A 71 -8.75 5.16 -10.92
C ARG A 71 -9.43 4.17 -11.86
N LYS A 72 -9.39 4.41 -13.17
CA LYS A 72 -9.97 3.49 -14.18
C LYS A 72 -9.32 2.11 -14.12
N THR A 73 -8.01 2.05 -13.86
CA THR A 73 -7.29 0.79 -13.69
C THR A 73 -7.80 0.02 -12.48
N LEU A 74 -8.00 0.68 -11.35
CA LEU A 74 -8.56 0.07 -10.15
C LEU A 74 -10.02 -0.38 -10.37
N GLU A 75 -10.85 0.46 -11.01
CA GLU A 75 -12.24 0.11 -11.33
C GLU A 75 -12.33 -1.15 -12.19
N ARG A 76 -11.41 -1.33 -13.14
CA ARG A 76 -11.31 -2.55 -13.94
C ARG A 76 -10.92 -3.77 -13.11
N ILE A 77 -9.98 -3.62 -12.17
CA ILE A 77 -9.53 -4.71 -11.27
C ILE A 77 -10.67 -5.13 -10.33
N PHE A 78 -11.32 -4.17 -9.69
CA PHE A 78 -12.41 -4.45 -8.74
C PHE A 78 -13.75 -4.80 -9.41
N GLY A 79 -13.91 -4.52 -10.70
CA GLY A 79 -15.06 -4.94 -11.51
C GLY A 79 -14.91 -6.33 -12.13
N ALA A 80 -13.77 -6.99 -11.97
CA ALA A 80 -13.51 -8.34 -12.49
C ALA A 80 -13.79 -9.42 -11.42
N PRO A 81 -14.15 -10.65 -11.83
CA PRO A 81 -14.24 -11.80 -10.92
C PRO A 81 -12.93 -12.05 -10.19
N GLY A 82 -13.00 -12.40 -8.90
CA GLY A 82 -11.82 -12.64 -8.07
C GLY A 82 -11.07 -11.36 -7.73
N ALA A 83 -11.77 -10.24 -7.59
CA ALA A 83 -11.21 -8.98 -7.13
C ALA A 83 -10.42 -9.13 -5.82
N PRO A 84 -9.41 -8.27 -5.56
CA PRO A 84 -8.55 -8.40 -4.38
C PRO A 84 -9.31 -8.25 -3.05
N GLY A 85 -9.09 -9.19 -2.10
CA GLY A 85 -9.54 -9.09 -0.72
C GLY A 85 -8.61 -8.26 0.17
N VAL A 86 -7.36 -8.08 -0.27
CA VAL A 86 -6.33 -7.32 0.44
C VAL A 86 -5.73 -6.28 -0.49
N VAL A 87 -5.67 -5.03 -0.03
CA VAL A 87 -4.99 -3.93 -0.73
C VAL A 87 -3.88 -3.40 0.16
N VAL A 88 -2.67 -3.32 -0.39
CA VAL A 88 -1.53 -2.65 0.25
C VAL A 88 -1.07 -1.49 -0.62
N TYR A 89 -1.25 -0.28 -0.12
CA TYR A 89 -0.73 0.94 -0.75
C TYR A 89 0.67 1.24 -0.24
N ASN A 90 1.67 1.09 -1.12
CA ASN A 90 3.08 1.23 -0.79
C ASN A 90 3.78 2.32 -1.64
N ALA A 91 3.06 3.01 -2.51
CA ALA A 91 3.63 4.06 -3.34
C ALA A 91 4.06 5.27 -2.52
N ALA A 92 5.14 5.90 -2.96
CA ALA A 92 5.65 7.16 -2.42
C ALA A 92 6.59 7.84 -3.43
N LEU A 93 6.80 9.14 -3.29
CA LEU A 93 7.82 9.90 -3.99
C LEU A 93 8.95 10.31 -3.02
N PRO A 94 10.00 9.47 -2.88
CA PRO A 94 11.06 9.70 -1.89
C PRO A 94 12.19 10.61 -2.39
N ASP A 95 11.96 11.39 -3.45
CA ASP A 95 13.01 12.27 -3.99
C ASP A 95 13.33 13.40 -3.03
N PRO A 96 14.62 13.72 -2.82
CA PRO A 96 15.04 14.81 -1.96
C PRO A 96 14.49 16.16 -2.40
N ASP A 97 13.97 16.92 -1.44
CA ASP A 97 13.52 18.30 -1.62
C ASP A 97 13.57 19.08 -0.31
N GLN A 98 13.52 20.42 -0.39
CA GLN A 98 13.47 21.28 0.77
C GLN A 98 12.26 22.20 0.68
N ILE A 99 11.56 22.41 1.79
CA ILE A 99 10.24 23.07 1.81
C ILE A 99 10.22 24.48 1.24
N LEU A 100 11.29 25.24 1.40
CA LEU A 100 11.37 26.63 0.90
C LEU A 100 11.84 26.73 -0.55
N ASP A 101 12.39 25.66 -1.11
CA ASP A 101 12.96 25.62 -2.46
C ASP A 101 12.13 24.74 -3.42
N THR A 102 11.22 23.91 -2.90
CA THR A 102 10.38 23.05 -3.72
C THR A 102 9.24 23.83 -4.39
N THR A 103 8.83 23.38 -5.57
CA THR A 103 7.74 24.03 -6.32
C THR A 103 6.37 23.57 -5.84
N VAL A 104 5.34 24.38 -6.12
CA VAL A 104 3.94 24.01 -5.83
C VAL A 104 3.52 22.77 -6.62
N GLU A 105 3.98 22.63 -7.85
CA GLU A 105 3.75 21.46 -8.71
C GLU A 105 4.32 20.22 -8.07
N ARG A 106 5.56 20.27 -7.57
CA ARG A 106 6.20 19.15 -6.89
C ARG A 106 5.42 18.74 -5.63
N LEU A 107 4.99 19.72 -4.83
CA LEU A 107 4.17 19.45 -3.63
C LEU A 107 2.83 18.79 -3.99
N ARG A 108 2.18 19.22 -5.10
CA ARG A 108 0.95 18.61 -5.58
C ARG A 108 1.17 17.17 -6.04
N THR A 109 2.16 16.94 -6.90
CA THR A 109 2.51 15.60 -7.39
C THR A 109 2.82 14.65 -6.23
N ALA A 110 3.64 15.10 -5.26
CA ALA A 110 3.94 14.29 -4.08
C ALA A 110 2.67 13.99 -3.27
N HIS A 111 1.78 14.96 -3.09
CA HIS A 111 0.51 14.76 -2.39
C HIS A 111 -0.42 13.79 -3.14
N ASP A 112 -0.48 13.89 -4.46
CA ASP A 112 -1.27 12.99 -5.29
C ASP A 112 -0.79 11.54 -5.15
N VAL A 113 0.53 11.30 -5.22
CA VAL A 113 1.11 9.96 -5.06
C VAL A 113 1.09 9.52 -3.61
N ASP A 114 1.54 10.33 -2.66
CA ASP A 114 1.72 9.89 -1.27
C ASP A 114 0.40 9.74 -0.50
N VAL A 115 -0.68 10.43 -0.93
CA VAL A 115 -1.93 10.54 -0.18
C VAL A 115 -3.16 10.22 -1.03
N ILE A 116 -3.40 11.00 -2.11
CA ILE A 116 -4.65 10.90 -2.88
C ILE A 116 -4.77 9.53 -3.54
N GLY A 117 -3.68 8.97 -4.05
CA GLY A 117 -3.68 7.62 -4.63
C GLY A 117 -4.17 6.54 -3.64
N ALA A 118 -3.80 6.64 -2.35
CA ALA A 118 -4.28 5.74 -1.32
C ALA A 118 -5.79 5.92 -1.05
N VAL A 119 -6.26 7.17 -1.03
CA VAL A 119 -7.70 7.49 -0.88
C VAL A 119 -8.49 6.94 -2.06
N VAL A 120 -8.01 7.13 -3.30
CA VAL A 120 -8.64 6.59 -4.51
C VAL A 120 -8.70 5.07 -4.46
N ALA A 121 -7.62 4.39 -4.03
CA ALA A 121 -7.61 2.95 -3.87
C ALA A 121 -8.69 2.47 -2.88
N ALA A 122 -8.79 3.12 -1.72
CA ALA A 122 -9.80 2.79 -0.73
C ALA A 122 -11.24 3.05 -1.24
N GLN A 123 -11.49 4.18 -1.93
CA GLN A 123 -12.79 4.50 -2.50
C GLN A 123 -13.26 3.47 -3.53
N VAL A 124 -12.35 2.96 -4.37
CA VAL A 124 -12.69 1.98 -5.41
C VAL A 124 -12.82 0.57 -4.82
N ALA A 125 -11.97 0.20 -3.86
CA ALA A 125 -12.01 -1.12 -3.24
C ALA A 125 -13.19 -1.32 -2.28
N ALA A 126 -13.54 -0.31 -1.48
CA ALA A 126 -14.51 -0.42 -0.39
C ALA A 126 -15.88 -0.99 -0.81
N PRO A 127 -16.50 -0.63 -1.95
CA PRO A 127 -17.78 -1.20 -2.36
C PRO A 127 -17.72 -2.72 -2.57
N ALA A 128 -16.66 -3.23 -3.21
CA ALA A 128 -16.48 -4.66 -3.43
C ALA A 128 -16.21 -5.42 -2.12
N LEU A 129 -15.35 -4.85 -1.27
CA LEU A 129 -15.04 -5.44 0.05
C LEU A 129 -16.27 -5.46 0.98
N ARG A 130 -17.11 -4.40 0.97
CA ARG A 130 -18.42 -4.40 1.68
C ARG A 130 -19.32 -5.51 1.20
N ALA A 131 -19.45 -5.67 -0.11
CA ALA A 131 -20.28 -6.72 -0.70
C ALA A 131 -19.79 -8.13 -0.36
N ALA A 132 -18.48 -8.29 -0.13
CA ALA A 132 -17.85 -9.54 0.30
C ALA A 132 -17.95 -9.78 1.83
N GLY A 133 -18.40 -8.77 2.61
CA GLY A 133 -18.51 -8.84 4.05
C GLY A 133 -17.22 -8.56 4.82
N GLY A 134 -16.20 -8.01 4.15
CA GLY A 134 -14.95 -7.61 4.77
C GLY A 134 -13.76 -7.57 3.83
N GLY A 135 -12.60 -7.20 4.37
CA GLY A 135 -11.33 -7.12 3.63
C GLY A 135 -10.29 -6.29 4.38
N THR A 136 -9.16 -6.03 3.71
CA THR A 136 -8.02 -5.32 4.34
C THR A 136 -7.48 -4.22 3.43
N LEU A 137 -7.30 -3.02 4.00
CA LEU A 137 -6.76 -1.83 3.35
C LEU A 137 -5.56 -1.29 4.15
N LEU A 138 -4.34 -1.68 3.80
CA LEU A 138 -3.14 -1.22 4.48
C LEU A 138 -2.39 -0.18 3.65
N ALA A 139 -1.73 0.77 4.33
CA ALA A 139 -0.86 1.73 3.70
C ALA A 139 0.51 1.80 4.40
N THR A 140 1.59 1.83 3.62
CA THR A 140 2.95 2.01 4.13
C THR A 140 3.18 3.46 4.53
N SER A 141 3.38 3.71 5.82
CA SER A 141 3.82 5.00 6.34
C SER A 141 5.27 4.93 6.83
N GLY A 142 5.82 6.02 7.29
CA GLY A 142 7.19 6.10 7.78
C GLY A 142 7.31 7.03 8.98
N GLY A 143 8.39 6.90 9.74
CA GLY A 143 8.70 7.75 10.86
C GLY A 143 8.78 9.26 10.54
N PHE A 144 8.84 9.60 9.25
CA PHE A 144 8.73 10.98 8.73
C PHE A 144 7.41 11.67 9.11
N ALA A 145 6.34 10.89 9.37
CA ALA A 145 5.06 11.42 9.83
C ALA A 145 5.14 12.04 11.23
N ASP A 146 6.05 11.55 12.08
CA ASP A 146 6.26 12.05 13.45
C ASP A 146 7.44 13.00 13.53
N ASN A 147 8.50 12.68 12.79
CA ASN A 147 9.77 13.40 12.80
C ASN A 147 10.11 13.81 11.36
N PRO A 148 9.59 14.95 10.88
CA PRO A 148 9.84 15.43 9.53
C PRO A 148 11.35 15.61 9.25
N VAL A 149 11.79 15.13 8.10
CA VAL A 149 13.18 15.25 7.65
C VAL A 149 13.28 16.41 6.65
N PRO A 150 14.06 17.47 6.94
CA PRO A 150 14.14 18.66 6.10
C PRO A 150 14.52 18.39 4.63
N ALA A 151 15.36 17.39 4.38
CA ALA A 151 15.78 16.98 3.04
C ALA A 151 14.75 16.11 2.29
N LEU A 152 13.61 15.80 2.89
CA LEU A 152 12.51 15.01 2.36
C LEU A 152 11.17 15.67 2.74
N ALA A 153 11.06 16.95 2.45
CA ALA A 153 9.96 17.78 2.95
C ALA A 153 8.60 17.32 2.42
N SER A 154 8.45 17.11 1.10
CA SER A 154 7.22 16.64 0.49
C SER A 154 6.81 15.28 1.02
N LEU A 155 7.75 14.33 1.10
CA LEU A 155 7.50 12.98 1.65
C LEU A 155 7.05 13.04 3.12
N SER A 156 7.70 13.89 3.94
CA SER A 156 7.34 14.03 5.37
C SER A 156 5.91 14.54 5.52
N ILE A 157 5.53 15.55 4.75
CA ILE A 157 4.14 16.07 4.69
C ILE A 157 3.19 14.98 4.22
N GLY A 158 3.54 14.27 3.14
CA GLY A 158 2.73 13.19 2.58
C GLY A 158 2.48 12.07 3.58
N LYS A 159 3.52 11.60 4.32
CA LYS A 159 3.36 10.52 5.31
C LYS A 159 2.51 10.93 6.51
N ALA A 160 2.61 12.19 6.96
CA ALA A 160 1.72 12.72 8.00
C ALA A 160 0.26 12.80 7.54
N ALA A 161 0.03 13.30 6.32
CA ALA A 161 -1.30 13.39 5.72
C ALA A 161 -1.90 12.00 5.44
N LEU A 162 -1.10 11.04 4.92
CA LEU A 162 -1.53 9.66 4.67
C LEU A 162 -2.02 8.99 5.96
N ARG A 163 -1.31 9.16 7.08
CA ARG A 163 -1.72 8.60 8.38
C ARG A 163 -3.10 9.16 8.80
N SER A 164 -3.32 10.47 8.64
CA SER A 164 -4.61 11.09 8.91
C SER A 164 -5.71 10.55 7.98
N ALA A 165 -5.43 10.45 6.67
CA ALA A 165 -6.37 9.91 5.69
C ALA A 165 -6.75 8.45 6.01
N GLN A 166 -5.76 7.63 6.37
CA GLN A 166 -5.99 6.22 6.71
C GLN A 166 -6.84 6.05 7.98
N THR A 167 -6.66 6.91 8.98
CA THR A 167 -7.52 6.95 10.17
C THR A 167 -8.98 7.25 9.81
N LEU A 168 -9.21 8.20 8.89
CA LEU A 168 -10.56 8.53 8.41
C LEU A 168 -11.16 7.40 7.58
N ILE A 169 -10.36 6.74 6.72
CA ILE A 169 -10.78 5.54 5.98
C ILE A 169 -11.19 4.45 6.97
N ALA A 170 -10.36 4.17 7.97
CA ALA A 170 -10.64 3.16 8.99
C ALA A 170 -11.97 3.42 9.70
N ALA A 171 -12.22 4.66 10.11
CA ALA A 171 -13.51 5.06 10.72
C ALA A 171 -14.70 4.84 9.78
N GLY A 172 -14.52 5.04 8.47
CA GLY A 172 -15.59 4.92 7.47
C GLY A 172 -15.92 3.49 7.03
N VAL A 173 -15.04 2.51 7.33
CA VAL A 173 -15.20 1.12 6.80
C VAL A 173 -15.20 0.04 7.89
N ARG A 174 -14.87 0.38 9.16
CA ARG A 174 -14.73 -0.59 10.24
C ARG A 174 -16.02 -1.41 10.49
N ASP A 175 -17.18 -0.77 10.43
CA ASP A 175 -18.46 -1.43 10.67
C ASP A 175 -18.83 -2.40 9.54
N ASP A 176 -18.27 -2.18 8.35
CA ASP A 176 -18.43 -3.04 7.18
C ASP A 176 -17.52 -4.29 7.22
N GLY A 177 -16.78 -4.52 8.30
CA GLY A 177 -15.84 -5.64 8.42
C GLY A 177 -14.54 -5.44 7.65
N ILE A 178 -14.21 -4.20 7.26
CA ILE A 178 -12.98 -3.87 6.54
C ILE A 178 -11.97 -3.30 7.52
N HIS A 179 -10.79 -3.93 7.61
CA HIS A 179 -9.69 -3.43 8.39
C HIS A 179 -8.85 -2.44 7.57
N ALA A 180 -8.76 -1.19 8.01
CA ALA A 180 -7.88 -0.19 7.40
C ALA A 180 -6.86 0.34 8.42
N ALA A 181 -5.57 0.33 8.05
CA ALA A 181 -4.49 0.77 8.94
C ALA A 181 -3.26 1.26 8.16
N THR A 182 -2.42 2.06 8.82
CA THR A 182 -1.04 2.28 8.38
C THR A 182 -0.09 1.27 9.03
N VAL A 183 0.92 0.83 8.26
CA VAL A 183 2.13 0.20 8.79
C VAL A 183 3.23 1.24 8.73
N THR A 184 3.59 1.79 9.90
CA THR A 184 4.57 2.87 10.03
C THR A 184 5.95 2.30 10.34
N ILE A 185 6.91 2.51 9.42
CA ILE A 185 8.28 2.03 9.54
C ILE A 185 9.13 3.14 10.16
N ALA A 186 9.58 2.95 11.40
CA ALA A 186 10.29 3.96 12.18
C ALA A 186 11.82 3.91 11.97
N GLY A 187 12.30 3.48 10.81
CA GLY A 187 13.73 3.39 10.50
C GLY A 187 14.00 3.26 9.00
N ALA A 188 15.28 3.19 8.66
CA ALA A 188 15.72 3.04 7.27
C ALA A 188 15.60 1.60 6.78
N VAL A 189 14.74 1.35 5.81
CA VAL A 189 14.57 0.03 5.18
C VAL A 189 15.87 -0.39 4.51
N LYS A 190 16.45 -1.51 4.95
CA LYS A 190 17.69 -2.04 4.41
C LYS A 190 17.77 -3.56 4.62
N PRO A 191 18.00 -4.34 3.53
CA PRO A 191 18.19 -5.78 3.62
C PRO A 191 19.32 -6.16 4.59
N GLY A 192 19.12 -7.23 5.36
CA GLY A 192 20.09 -7.77 6.32
C GLY A 192 20.29 -6.94 7.60
N THR A 193 19.35 -6.03 7.90
CA THR A 193 19.33 -5.26 9.16
C THR A 193 18.04 -5.52 9.91
N ASP A 194 17.89 -4.92 11.11
CA ASP A 194 16.62 -4.96 11.88
C ASP A 194 15.43 -4.41 11.07
N PHE A 195 15.68 -3.55 10.07
CA PHE A 195 14.69 -3.03 9.13
C PHE A 195 14.71 -3.76 7.77
N ASP A 196 14.98 -5.07 7.78
CA ASP A 196 14.87 -5.90 6.59
C ASP A 196 13.42 -5.89 6.06
N PRO A 197 13.22 -5.76 4.72
CA PRO A 197 11.88 -5.82 4.12
C PRO A 197 11.04 -7.02 4.53
N ASN A 198 11.65 -8.20 4.74
CA ASN A 198 10.93 -9.39 5.14
C ASN A 198 10.45 -9.30 6.61
N ASN A 199 11.26 -8.72 7.51
CA ASN A 199 10.85 -8.48 8.90
C ASN A 199 9.69 -7.48 8.96
N ILE A 200 9.77 -6.40 8.17
CA ILE A 200 8.68 -5.41 8.05
C ILE A 200 7.40 -6.06 7.53
N ALA A 201 7.51 -6.97 6.57
CA ALA A 201 6.36 -7.65 5.97
C ALA A 201 5.57 -8.51 6.97
N GLU A 202 6.20 -9.03 8.02
CA GLU A 202 5.50 -9.75 9.10
C GLU A 202 4.49 -8.85 9.82
N LEU A 203 4.76 -7.55 9.92
CA LEU A 203 3.80 -6.62 10.53
C LEU A 203 2.58 -6.34 9.63
N PHE A 204 2.75 -6.34 8.30
CA PHE A 204 1.62 -6.30 7.36
C PHE A 204 0.76 -7.57 7.48
N TRP A 205 1.39 -8.72 7.65
CA TRP A 205 0.68 -9.96 7.87
C TRP A 205 -0.09 -9.96 9.19
N THR A 206 0.54 -9.51 10.28
CA THR A 206 -0.11 -9.34 11.58
C THR A 206 -1.33 -8.43 11.45
N ALA A 207 -1.17 -7.26 10.85
CA ALA A 207 -2.29 -6.33 10.63
C ALA A 207 -3.42 -6.96 9.81
N HIS A 208 -3.11 -7.79 8.79
CA HIS A 208 -4.11 -8.48 8.00
C HIS A 208 -4.87 -9.55 8.81
N THR A 209 -4.18 -10.28 9.67
CA THR A 209 -4.73 -11.46 10.36
C THR A 209 -5.32 -11.14 11.74
N ASP A 210 -5.11 -9.95 12.27
CA ASP A 210 -5.70 -9.52 13.53
C ASP A 210 -7.24 -9.62 13.52
N SER A 211 -7.81 -10.09 14.63
CA SER A 211 -9.26 -10.09 14.82
C SER A 211 -9.82 -8.67 14.93
N LYS A 212 -11.10 -8.47 14.63
CA LYS A 212 -11.74 -7.15 14.67
C LYS A 212 -11.56 -6.42 16.00
N ASP A 213 -11.50 -7.15 17.11
CA ASP A 213 -11.31 -6.59 18.45
C ASP A 213 -9.87 -6.10 18.70
N ALA A 214 -8.89 -6.67 17.98
CA ALA A 214 -7.48 -6.28 18.04
C ALA A 214 -7.09 -5.21 16.99
N TRP A 215 -7.98 -4.87 16.05
CA TRP A 215 -7.68 -3.91 14.99
C TRP A 215 -7.22 -2.56 15.49
N GLN A 216 -6.05 -2.15 15.02
CA GLN A 216 -5.45 -0.83 15.23
C GLN A 216 -5.53 -0.01 13.94
N THR A 217 -5.49 1.31 14.05
CA THR A 217 -5.38 2.21 12.89
C THR A 217 -3.93 2.46 12.47
N GLU A 218 -2.99 2.11 13.34
CA GLU A 218 -1.54 2.20 13.08
C GLU A 218 -0.80 1.02 13.72
N TYR A 219 -0.02 0.33 12.94
CA TYR A 219 0.97 -0.67 13.36
C TYR A 219 2.36 -0.08 13.18
N ARG A 220 3.18 -0.10 14.21
CA ARG A 220 4.50 0.55 14.19
C ARG A 220 5.62 -0.47 14.25
N PHE A 221 6.46 -0.47 13.22
CA PHE A 221 7.69 -1.26 13.15
C PHE A 221 8.88 -0.45 13.63
N THR A 222 9.52 -0.89 14.70
CA THR A 222 10.65 -0.19 15.35
C THR A 222 11.98 -0.95 15.26
N GLY A 223 12.02 -2.00 14.46
CA GLY A 223 13.13 -2.95 14.32
C GLY A 223 12.78 -4.32 14.89
N ALA A 224 13.49 -5.36 14.44
CA ALA A 224 13.34 -6.76 14.89
C ALA A 224 14.48 -7.17 15.79
#